data_e5951728436650100373f143b70119c4
#
_entry.id   e5951728436650100373f143b70119c4
#
_cell.length_a   1.000
_cell.length_b   1.000
_cell.length_c   1.000
_cell.angle_alpha   90.00
_cell.angle_beta   90.00
_cell.angle_gamma   90.00
#
_symmetry.space_group_name_H-M   'P 1'
#
loop_
_entity.id
_entity.type
_entity.pdbx_description
1 polymer ?
#
loop_
_entity_poly.entity_id
_entity_poly.type
_entity_poly.pdbx_seq_one_letter_code
_entity_poly.pdbx_strand_id
1 'polypeptide(L)'
;MTREVVITGQGLLSPLGQDLSATWAGLHDPAAVAAAARTDVMPPFTVYPMAPPPVDKYVPKRGDQRAMGPFMLQGCVAAGMAMEQAGLLGNQDLLKQINLMVGVGGGERDEAVDEAILAALNGASDGNLLAEQLQTELRPTLFLAQLPNLFAGNISIVLGVSGSSRTFMGEESAGIDAVRVAYERIASGQADLFLVGSAFNAVRQDISLLYHAGGYLLQDPGLPFWRRPRAGMALGSAGAFVVLESREHAQARGVTPLPGWPAWSTTGAAANQAKRRRMPGVNGRPWRPGRGLPCCRVPPVSARSPPRSMPSCMNWCRVRPAPRFARRRWPWAPAWNAPS
;
A
#
# COMPACT_ATOMS: atom_id res chain seq x y z
N MET A 1 -20.52 7.79 23.86
CA MET A 1 -20.98 8.36 22.57
C MET A 1 -19.81 8.30 21.60
N THR A 2 -20.01 7.85 20.39
CA THR A 2 -18.98 7.84 19.35
C THR A 2 -18.87 9.24 18.75
N ARG A 3 -17.66 9.80 18.66
CA ARG A 3 -17.42 11.08 18.01
C ARG A 3 -17.55 10.96 16.50
N GLU A 4 -17.98 12.02 15.85
CA GLU A 4 -18.01 12.09 14.40
C GLU A 4 -16.60 12.36 13.86
N VAL A 5 -16.17 11.57 12.88
CA VAL A 5 -14.88 11.72 12.23
C VAL A 5 -15.07 12.33 10.85
N VAL A 6 -14.28 13.34 10.53
CA VAL A 6 -14.34 14.08 9.28
C VAL A 6 -12.98 14.12 8.59
N ILE A 7 -12.97 14.35 7.28
CA ILE A 7 -11.76 14.63 6.50
C ILE A 7 -11.63 16.13 6.35
N THR A 8 -10.48 16.69 6.69
CA THR A 8 -10.19 18.11 6.54
C THR A 8 -9.12 18.41 5.50
N GLY A 9 -8.38 17.40 5.08
CA GLY A 9 -7.38 17.52 4.02
C GLY A 9 -7.13 16.20 3.32
N GLN A 10 -6.74 16.27 2.05
CA GLN A 10 -6.39 15.14 1.23
C GLN A 10 -5.27 15.48 0.26
N GLY A 11 -4.40 14.51 0.00
CA GLY A 11 -3.35 14.59 -1.00
C GLY A 11 -3.33 13.32 -1.81
N LEU A 12 -3.36 13.46 -3.12
CA LEU A 12 -3.37 12.33 -4.05
C LEU A 12 -2.40 12.59 -5.20
N LEU A 13 -1.56 11.62 -5.44
CA LEU A 13 -0.70 11.51 -6.60
C LEU A 13 -1.01 10.20 -7.31
N SER A 14 -1.14 10.22 -8.61
CA SER A 14 -1.44 9.04 -9.41
C SER A 14 -0.82 9.12 -10.80
N PRO A 15 -0.83 8.04 -11.59
CA PRO A 15 -0.43 8.06 -12.99
C PRO A 15 -1.27 9.00 -13.88
N LEU A 16 -2.47 9.37 -13.41
CA LEU A 16 -3.43 10.21 -14.13
C LEU A 16 -3.39 11.68 -13.71
N GLY A 17 -2.71 12.01 -12.63
CA GLY A 17 -2.61 13.39 -12.16
C GLY A 17 -1.87 13.54 -10.83
N GLN A 18 -1.43 14.77 -10.58
CA GLN A 18 -0.69 15.14 -9.37
C GLN A 18 -1.58 15.77 -8.28
N ASP A 19 -2.89 15.66 -8.43
CA ASP A 19 -3.89 16.02 -7.44
C ASP A 19 -5.18 15.22 -7.67
N LEU A 20 -6.16 15.39 -6.76
CA LEU A 20 -7.44 14.69 -6.84
C LEU A 20 -8.24 15.08 -8.08
N SER A 21 -8.26 16.36 -8.45
CA SER A 21 -9.05 16.86 -9.57
C SER A 21 -8.55 16.31 -10.90
N ALA A 22 -7.24 16.39 -11.12
CA ALA A 22 -6.59 15.85 -12.32
C ALA A 22 -6.75 14.33 -12.40
N THR A 23 -6.55 13.62 -11.27
CA THR A 23 -6.76 12.17 -11.21
C THR A 23 -8.21 11.79 -11.54
N TRP A 24 -9.17 12.52 -10.97
CA TRP A 24 -10.60 12.30 -11.23
C TRP A 24 -10.98 12.53 -12.69
N ALA A 25 -10.48 13.62 -13.28
CA ALA A 25 -10.68 13.89 -14.72
C ALA A 25 -10.07 12.78 -15.58
N GLY A 26 -8.83 12.37 -15.28
CA GLY A 26 -8.13 11.30 -15.99
C GLY A 26 -8.84 9.94 -15.92
N LEU A 27 -9.44 9.61 -14.78
CA LEU A 27 -10.23 8.37 -14.61
C LEU A 27 -11.47 8.30 -15.51
N HIS A 28 -12.02 9.47 -15.91
CA HIS A 28 -13.15 9.57 -16.81
C HIS A 28 -12.76 9.68 -18.29
N ASP A 29 -11.47 9.74 -18.58
CA ASP A 29 -10.93 9.76 -19.93
C ASP A 29 -10.26 8.41 -20.28
N PRO A 30 -10.91 7.54 -21.06
CA PRO A 30 -10.33 6.27 -21.46
C PRO A 30 -9.00 6.40 -22.23
N ALA A 31 -8.79 7.52 -22.94
CA ALA A 31 -7.55 7.77 -23.66
C ALA A 31 -6.40 8.09 -22.68
N ALA A 32 -6.68 8.89 -21.65
CA ALA A 32 -5.71 9.16 -20.58
C ALA A 32 -5.33 7.89 -19.82
N VAL A 33 -6.30 7.03 -19.47
CA VAL A 33 -6.05 5.74 -18.81
C VAL A 33 -5.20 4.83 -19.70
N ALA A 34 -5.47 4.76 -20.99
CA ALA A 34 -4.70 3.95 -21.94
C ALA A 34 -3.27 4.50 -22.11
N ALA A 35 -3.10 5.81 -22.19
CA ALA A 35 -1.81 6.47 -22.34
C ALA A 35 -0.93 6.35 -21.07
N ALA A 36 -1.55 6.22 -19.90
CA ALA A 36 -0.82 6.02 -18.65
C ALA A 36 -0.17 4.64 -18.52
N ALA A 37 -0.63 3.65 -19.29
CA ALA A 37 -0.04 2.32 -19.34
C ALA A 37 1.26 2.33 -20.15
N ARG A 38 2.39 1.96 -19.54
CA ARG A 38 3.73 2.01 -20.14
C ARG A 38 4.38 0.63 -20.09
N THR A 39 4.76 0.13 -21.27
CA THR A 39 5.52 -1.13 -21.43
C THR A 39 7.01 -0.90 -21.65
N ASP A 40 7.37 0.32 -22.01
CA ASP A 40 8.73 0.75 -22.32
C ASP A 40 9.55 1.13 -21.07
N VAL A 41 8.88 1.41 -19.95
CA VAL A 41 9.54 1.81 -18.69
C VAL A 41 10.19 0.62 -17.98
N MET A 42 9.55 -0.54 -18.02
CA MET A 42 10.02 -1.75 -17.33
C MET A 42 9.70 -3.03 -18.11
N PRO A 43 10.30 -3.24 -19.30
CA PRO A 43 10.02 -4.42 -20.12
C PRO A 43 10.38 -5.72 -19.37
N PRO A 44 9.61 -6.81 -19.50
CA PRO A 44 8.41 -6.97 -20.35
C PRO A 44 7.09 -6.59 -19.66
N PHE A 45 7.13 -5.95 -18.51
CA PHE A 45 5.94 -5.66 -17.71
C PHE A 45 5.28 -4.35 -18.12
N THR A 46 3.96 -4.31 -18.12
CA THR A 46 3.20 -3.06 -18.24
C THR A 46 2.95 -2.51 -16.84
N VAL A 47 3.35 -1.26 -16.64
CA VAL A 47 3.16 -0.51 -15.39
C VAL A 47 2.48 0.82 -15.67
N TYR A 48 1.91 1.42 -14.63
CA TYR A 48 1.37 2.78 -14.66
C TYR A 48 2.27 3.67 -13.80
N PRO A 49 3.36 4.21 -14.38
CA PRO A 49 4.27 5.10 -13.67
C PRO A 49 3.60 6.44 -13.42
N MET A 50 4.03 7.13 -12.38
CA MET A 50 3.60 8.48 -12.06
C MET A 50 4.59 9.50 -12.63
N ALA A 51 4.09 10.66 -13.06
CA ALA A 51 4.95 11.80 -13.34
C ALA A 51 5.73 12.23 -12.08
N PRO A 52 6.96 12.76 -12.20
CA PRO A 52 7.72 13.24 -11.05
C PRO A 52 6.91 14.23 -10.22
N PRO A 53 6.69 13.94 -8.91
CA PRO A 53 5.93 14.84 -8.05
C PRO A 53 6.73 16.10 -7.70
N PRO A 54 6.08 17.18 -7.22
CA PRO A 54 6.77 18.43 -6.84
C PRO A 54 7.51 18.26 -5.50
N VAL A 55 8.59 17.48 -5.51
CA VAL A 55 9.35 17.10 -4.32
C VAL A 55 9.92 18.32 -3.59
N ASP A 56 10.51 19.28 -4.32
CA ASP A 56 11.17 20.45 -3.72
C ASP A 56 10.24 21.31 -2.86
N LYS A 57 8.93 21.29 -3.13
CA LYS A 57 7.92 22.04 -2.36
C LYS A 57 7.78 21.49 -0.93
N TYR A 58 7.77 20.18 -0.76
CA TYR A 58 7.48 19.55 0.53
C TYR A 58 8.71 18.90 1.18
N VAL A 59 9.74 18.61 0.39
CA VAL A 59 11.02 18.02 0.84
C VAL A 59 12.18 18.91 0.34
N PRO A 60 12.34 20.13 0.88
CA PRO A 60 13.27 21.12 0.31
C PRO A 60 14.75 20.77 0.49
N LYS A 61 15.08 19.95 1.49
CA LYS A 61 16.47 19.60 1.77
C LYS A 61 16.95 18.46 0.88
N ARG A 62 17.95 18.71 0.05
CA ARG A 62 18.55 17.71 -0.83
C ARG A 62 19.12 16.48 -0.09
N GLY A 63 19.57 16.67 1.16
CA GLY A 63 20.02 15.56 2.01
C GLY A 63 18.90 14.56 2.31
N ASP A 64 17.72 15.08 2.67
CA ASP A 64 16.55 14.26 2.95
C ASP A 64 16.07 13.53 1.69
N GLN A 65 16.04 14.24 0.54
CA GLN A 65 15.67 13.63 -0.74
C GLN A 65 16.58 12.43 -1.11
N ARG A 66 17.88 12.53 -0.85
CA ARG A 66 18.86 11.46 -1.15
C ARG A 66 18.74 10.24 -0.23
N ALA A 67 18.12 10.40 0.93
CA ALA A 67 17.93 9.33 1.90
C ALA A 67 16.62 8.56 1.68
N MET A 68 15.79 8.97 0.72
CA MET A 68 14.47 8.42 0.45
C MET A 68 14.43 7.73 -0.91
N GLY A 69 13.75 6.59 -0.97
CA GLY A 69 13.36 5.99 -2.24
C GLY A 69 12.15 6.70 -2.87
N PRO A 70 11.85 6.41 -4.15
CA PRO A 70 10.76 7.03 -4.89
C PRO A 70 9.41 6.98 -4.15
N PHE A 71 9.01 5.83 -3.57
CA PHE A 71 7.73 5.74 -2.85
C PHE A 71 7.68 6.65 -1.62
N MET A 72 8.81 6.82 -0.92
CA MET A 72 8.89 7.69 0.25
C MET A 72 8.71 9.14 -0.14
N LEU A 73 9.36 9.57 -1.23
CA LEU A 73 9.21 10.93 -1.78
C LEU A 73 7.76 11.20 -2.22
N GLN A 74 7.16 10.25 -2.95
CA GLN A 74 5.75 10.32 -3.37
C GLN A 74 4.82 10.48 -2.16
N GLY A 75 5.05 9.66 -1.14
CA GLY A 75 4.26 9.71 0.08
C GLY A 75 4.46 11.00 0.89
N CYS A 76 5.69 11.51 1.02
CA CYS A 76 5.97 12.79 1.68
C CYS A 76 5.25 13.95 0.97
N VAL A 77 5.24 13.96 -0.37
CA VAL A 77 4.53 14.98 -1.15
C VAL A 77 3.02 14.86 -0.94
N ALA A 78 2.44 13.65 -1.05
CA ALA A 78 1.00 13.45 -0.83
C ALA A 78 0.58 13.81 0.61
N ALA A 79 1.41 13.48 1.61
CA ALA A 79 1.20 13.88 3.00
C ALA A 79 1.26 15.39 3.18
N GLY A 80 2.24 16.06 2.56
CA GLY A 80 2.37 17.51 2.55
C GLY A 80 1.16 18.22 1.93
N MET A 81 0.65 17.71 0.80
CA MET A 81 -0.56 18.21 0.15
C MET A 81 -1.79 18.10 1.06
N ALA A 82 -1.96 16.97 1.73
CA ALA A 82 -3.06 16.76 2.67
C ALA A 82 -3.00 17.74 3.86
N MET A 83 -1.80 17.94 4.40
CA MET A 83 -1.57 18.86 5.51
C MET A 83 -1.73 20.33 5.09
N GLU A 84 -1.29 20.70 3.88
CA GLU A 84 -1.47 22.03 3.32
C GLU A 84 -2.97 22.37 3.18
N GLN A 85 -3.75 21.44 2.59
CA GLN A 85 -5.18 21.63 2.44
C GLN A 85 -5.92 21.73 3.79
N ALA A 86 -5.48 20.97 4.78
CA ALA A 86 -6.01 21.02 6.14
C ALA A 86 -5.56 22.26 6.94
N GLY A 87 -4.66 23.10 6.42
CA GLY A 87 -4.11 24.26 7.13
C GLY A 87 -3.23 23.89 8.34
N LEU A 88 -2.51 22.75 8.24
CA LEU A 88 -1.69 22.24 9.34
C LEU A 88 -0.20 22.57 9.17
N LEU A 89 0.25 22.83 7.93
CA LEU A 89 1.67 23.14 7.68
C LEU A 89 2.09 24.42 8.40
N GLY A 90 3.25 24.34 9.06
CA GLY A 90 3.85 25.48 9.76
C GLY A 90 3.27 25.81 11.13
N ASN A 91 2.17 25.16 11.54
CA ASN A 91 1.58 25.36 12.86
C ASN A 91 2.19 24.39 13.89
N GLN A 92 3.21 24.85 14.63
CA GLN A 92 4.00 24.03 15.53
C GLN A 92 3.18 23.35 16.63
N ASP A 93 2.11 23.97 17.11
CA ASP A 93 1.29 23.40 18.18
C ASP A 93 0.38 22.28 17.66
N LEU A 94 -0.13 22.42 16.43
CA LEU A 94 -0.90 21.36 15.77
C LEU A 94 0.01 20.19 15.33
N LEU A 95 1.22 20.48 14.83
CA LEU A 95 2.18 19.46 14.42
C LEU A 95 2.52 18.48 15.55
N LYS A 96 2.55 18.94 16.80
CA LYS A 96 2.75 18.09 17.99
C LYS A 96 1.58 17.17 18.29
N GLN A 97 0.38 17.51 17.84
CA GLN A 97 -0.85 16.76 18.10
C GLN A 97 -1.17 15.76 16.99
N ILE A 98 -0.58 15.93 15.80
CA ILE A 98 -0.82 15.04 14.67
C ILE A 98 -0.25 13.68 14.96
N ASN A 99 -1.11 12.68 15.03
CA ASN A 99 -0.70 11.27 15.02
C ASN A 99 -0.57 10.79 13.58
N LEU A 100 0.48 10.02 13.29
CA LEU A 100 0.80 9.54 11.96
C LEU A 100 0.54 8.04 11.84
N MET A 101 -0.22 7.63 10.85
CA MET A 101 -0.40 6.22 10.51
C MET A 101 -0.13 6.00 9.03
N VAL A 102 0.80 5.11 8.72
CA VAL A 102 1.16 4.81 7.33
C VAL A 102 1.02 3.33 7.03
N GLY A 103 0.47 3.04 5.85
CA GLY A 103 0.51 1.72 5.25
C GLY A 103 1.72 1.63 4.32
N VAL A 104 2.49 0.55 4.41
CA VAL A 104 3.66 0.31 3.56
C VAL A 104 3.74 -1.15 3.15
N GLY A 105 4.24 -1.39 1.94
CA GLY A 105 4.70 -2.70 1.50
C GLY A 105 6.16 -2.95 1.91
N GLY A 106 6.91 -3.64 1.08
CA GLY A 106 8.37 -3.76 1.22
C GLY A 106 9.09 -2.44 0.91
N GLY A 107 10.24 -2.21 1.54
CA GLY A 107 11.13 -1.10 1.18
C GLY A 107 11.67 -1.25 -0.25
N GLU A 108 12.14 -0.16 -0.84
CA GLU A 108 12.71 -0.17 -2.19
C GLU A 108 14.17 -0.59 -2.16
N ARG A 109 14.53 -1.49 -3.05
CA ARG A 109 15.93 -1.88 -3.30
C ARG A 109 16.57 -0.90 -4.29
N ASP A 110 17.89 -0.80 -4.23
CA ASP A 110 18.65 -0.15 -5.29
C ASP A 110 18.94 -1.21 -6.36
N GLU A 111 18.20 -1.16 -7.46
CA GLU A 111 18.29 -2.14 -8.54
C GLU A 111 19.66 -2.10 -9.21
N ALA A 112 20.30 -0.93 -9.34
CA ALA A 112 21.61 -0.80 -9.94
C ALA A 112 22.70 -1.48 -9.09
N VAL A 113 22.60 -1.37 -7.77
CA VAL A 113 23.50 -2.09 -6.84
C VAL A 113 23.28 -3.59 -6.92
N ASP A 114 22.01 -4.03 -6.94
CA ASP A 114 21.68 -5.45 -7.07
C ASP A 114 22.22 -6.03 -8.39
N GLU A 115 22.05 -5.33 -9.50
CA GLU A 115 22.57 -5.74 -10.82
C GLU A 115 24.10 -5.81 -10.84
N ALA A 116 24.77 -4.82 -10.28
CA ALA A 116 26.24 -4.80 -10.18
C ALA A 116 26.77 -5.98 -9.36
N ILE A 117 26.14 -6.27 -8.22
CA ILE A 117 26.51 -7.39 -7.36
C ILE A 117 26.26 -8.73 -8.07
N LEU A 118 25.10 -8.89 -8.71
CA LEU A 118 24.77 -10.13 -9.46
C LEU A 118 25.72 -10.33 -10.63
N ALA A 119 26.09 -9.27 -11.34
CA ALA A 119 27.07 -9.35 -12.43
C ALA A 119 28.48 -9.75 -11.91
N ALA A 120 28.91 -9.21 -10.77
CA ALA A 120 30.19 -9.56 -10.16
C ALA A 120 30.21 -11.00 -9.64
N LEU A 121 29.10 -11.50 -9.14
CA LEU A 121 28.98 -12.88 -8.66
C LEU A 121 28.86 -13.91 -9.79
N ASN A 122 28.52 -13.47 -11.01
CA ASN A 122 28.31 -14.38 -12.14
C ASN A 122 29.66 -14.96 -12.60
N GLY A 123 29.90 -16.24 -12.25
CA GLY A 123 31.14 -16.94 -12.54
C GLY A 123 32.20 -16.88 -11.42
N ALA A 124 31.95 -16.17 -10.32
CA ALA A 124 32.84 -16.17 -9.17
C ALA A 124 32.49 -17.27 -8.17
N SER A 125 33.50 -17.97 -7.67
CA SER A 125 33.38 -18.97 -6.60
C SER A 125 33.84 -18.46 -5.23
N ASP A 126 34.24 -17.19 -5.13
CA ASP A 126 34.76 -16.61 -3.90
C ASP A 126 33.62 -16.19 -2.97
N GLY A 127 33.51 -16.83 -1.79
CA GLY A 127 32.50 -16.53 -0.79
C GLY A 127 32.64 -15.15 -0.15
N ASN A 128 33.79 -14.47 -0.25
CA ASN A 128 34.02 -13.13 0.31
C ASN A 128 33.57 -12.03 -0.65
N LEU A 129 33.49 -12.31 -1.95
CA LEU A 129 33.17 -11.30 -2.96
C LEU A 129 31.86 -10.59 -2.68
N LEU A 130 30.82 -11.32 -2.23
CA LEU A 130 29.52 -10.73 -1.88
C LEU A 130 29.66 -9.73 -0.72
N ALA A 131 30.43 -10.07 0.31
CA ALA A 131 30.61 -9.21 1.47
C ALA A 131 31.38 -7.93 1.08
N GLU A 132 32.41 -8.04 0.25
CA GLU A 132 33.19 -6.91 -0.27
C GLU A 132 32.33 -6.00 -1.14
N GLN A 133 31.55 -6.56 -2.07
CA GLN A 133 30.68 -5.79 -2.96
C GLN A 133 29.57 -5.06 -2.16
N LEU A 134 28.99 -5.70 -1.17
CA LEU A 134 27.99 -5.06 -0.30
C LEU A 134 28.57 -3.90 0.52
N GLN A 135 29.82 -4.01 0.96
CA GLN A 135 30.48 -2.94 1.71
C GLN A 135 30.84 -1.73 0.83
N THR A 136 31.18 -1.96 -0.42
CA THR A 136 31.61 -0.90 -1.35
C THR A 136 30.45 -0.24 -2.08
N GLU A 137 29.48 -1.03 -2.53
CA GLU A 137 28.38 -0.55 -3.40
C GLU A 137 27.16 -0.09 -2.60
N LEU A 138 26.82 -0.79 -1.50
CA LEU A 138 25.65 -0.45 -0.70
C LEU A 138 25.95 0.64 0.31
N ARG A 139 25.73 1.89 -0.08
CA ARG A 139 25.87 3.03 0.83
C ARG A 139 24.85 2.98 1.96
N PRO A 140 25.19 3.41 3.18
CA PRO A 140 24.26 3.40 4.32
C PRO A 140 22.93 4.11 4.06
N THR A 141 22.95 5.20 3.27
CA THR A 141 21.74 5.94 2.89
C THR A 141 20.80 5.14 2.00
N LEU A 142 21.34 4.30 1.12
CA LEU A 142 20.53 3.39 0.28
C LEU A 142 19.91 2.26 1.10
N PHE A 143 20.64 1.77 2.10
CA PHE A 143 20.10 0.78 3.03
C PHE A 143 18.90 1.33 3.80
N LEU A 144 18.93 2.60 4.20
CA LEU A 144 17.79 3.25 4.88
C LEU A 144 16.53 3.27 4.00
N ALA A 145 16.65 3.48 2.70
CA ALA A 145 15.52 3.44 1.76
C ALA A 145 14.82 2.07 1.69
N GLN A 146 15.55 0.99 2.04
CA GLN A 146 15.00 -0.37 2.08
C GLN A 146 14.16 -0.66 3.34
N LEU A 147 14.19 0.23 4.34
CA LEU A 147 13.48 0.04 5.60
C LEU A 147 12.10 0.70 5.56
N PRO A 148 11.02 -0.06 5.41
CA PRO A 148 9.69 0.50 5.22
C PRO A 148 9.19 1.34 6.41
N ASN A 149 9.63 1.03 7.62
CA ASN A 149 9.29 1.77 8.84
C ASN A 149 9.86 3.19 8.85
N LEU A 150 10.92 3.49 8.09
CA LEU A 150 11.46 4.85 7.96
C LEU A 150 10.54 5.78 7.17
N PHE A 151 9.55 5.25 6.47
CA PHE A 151 8.58 6.09 5.78
C PHE A 151 7.85 7.05 6.75
N ALA A 152 7.37 6.52 7.89
CA ALA A 152 6.76 7.37 8.92
C ALA A 152 7.77 8.36 9.51
N GLY A 153 9.01 7.92 9.75
CA GLY A 153 10.09 8.78 10.25
C GLY A 153 10.42 9.92 9.29
N ASN A 154 10.52 9.65 8.00
CA ASN A 154 10.79 10.66 6.97
C ASN A 154 9.67 11.71 6.89
N ILE A 155 8.40 11.28 6.90
CA ILE A 155 7.25 12.20 6.97
C ILE A 155 7.35 13.09 8.22
N SER A 156 7.66 12.48 9.38
CA SER A 156 7.82 13.22 10.64
C SER A 156 8.93 14.26 10.56
N ILE A 157 10.09 13.90 10.02
CA ILE A 157 11.25 14.80 9.88
C ILE A 157 10.94 15.96 8.93
N VAL A 158 10.39 15.64 7.76
CA VAL A 158 10.20 16.60 6.67
C VAL A 158 9.05 17.55 6.95
N LEU A 159 7.91 17.04 7.45
CA LEU A 159 6.70 17.81 7.69
C LEU A 159 6.57 18.31 9.15
N GLY A 160 7.49 17.92 10.03
CA GLY A 160 7.50 18.34 11.43
C GLY A 160 6.47 17.66 12.32
N VAL A 161 5.84 16.57 11.87
CA VAL A 161 4.86 15.83 12.66
C VAL A 161 5.56 15.09 13.80
N SER A 162 5.15 15.37 15.06
CA SER A 162 5.83 14.83 16.23
C SER A 162 4.91 14.11 17.24
N GLY A 163 3.67 13.84 16.88
CA GLY A 163 2.79 12.96 17.64
C GLY A 163 3.18 11.48 17.52
N SER A 164 2.32 10.60 17.99
CA SER A 164 2.59 9.16 17.87
C SER A 164 2.58 8.69 16.42
N SER A 165 3.48 7.77 16.06
CA SER A 165 3.49 7.19 14.72
C SER A 165 3.32 5.68 14.77
N ARG A 166 2.67 5.13 13.74
CA ARG A 166 2.52 3.68 13.53
C ARG A 166 2.62 3.33 12.06
N THR A 167 3.39 2.30 11.76
CA THR A 167 3.51 1.72 10.43
C THR A 167 2.75 0.39 10.39
N PHE A 168 1.88 0.25 9.40
CA PHE A 168 1.19 -0.99 9.07
C PHE A 168 1.90 -1.63 7.90
N MET A 169 2.35 -2.87 8.09
CA MET A 169 3.05 -3.63 7.06
C MET A 169 2.08 -4.51 6.29
N GLY A 170 2.15 -4.49 4.98
CA GLY A 170 1.34 -5.30 4.09
C GLY A 170 1.00 -4.54 2.80
N GLU A 171 0.83 -5.27 1.70
CA GLU A 171 0.68 -4.66 0.38
C GLU A 171 -0.78 -4.36 0.04
N GLU A 172 -1.71 -5.18 0.52
CA GLU A 172 -3.11 -5.12 0.07
C GLU A 172 -4.01 -4.33 1.02
N SER A 173 -3.89 -4.56 2.33
CA SER A 173 -4.82 -3.99 3.31
C SER A 173 -4.20 -2.94 4.24
N ALA A 174 -2.87 -2.81 4.28
CA ALA A 174 -2.17 -1.98 5.26
C ALA A 174 -2.66 -0.52 5.29
N GLY A 175 -2.90 0.09 4.12
CA GLY A 175 -3.44 1.45 4.02
C GLY A 175 -4.87 1.56 4.55
N ILE A 176 -5.72 0.59 4.24
CA ILE A 176 -7.11 0.54 4.75
C ILE A 176 -7.13 0.32 6.26
N ASP A 177 -6.26 -0.57 6.77
CA ASP A 177 -6.16 -0.82 8.21
C ASP A 177 -5.65 0.41 8.97
N ALA A 178 -4.69 1.17 8.40
CA ALA A 178 -4.24 2.43 8.96
C ALA A 178 -5.40 3.44 9.09
N VAL A 179 -6.19 3.61 8.03
CA VAL A 179 -7.37 4.50 8.04
C VAL A 179 -8.41 4.02 9.06
N ARG A 180 -8.72 2.72 9.09
CA ARG A 180 -9.66 2.13 10.03
C ARG A 180 -9.27 2.36 11.48
N VAL A 181 -8.01 2.09 11.83
CA VAL A 181 -7.51 2.28 13.21
C VAL A 181 -7.51 3.75 13.61
N ALA A 182 -7.11 4.66 12.71
CA ALA A 182 -7.16 6.09 12.98
C ALA A 182 -8.61 6.56 13.22
N TYR A 183 -9.53 6.13 12.36
CA TYR A 183 -10.96 6.40 12.52
C TYR A 183 -11.48 5.91 13.88
N GLU A 184 -11.22 4.66 14.25
CA GLU A 184 -11.68 4.07 15.51
C GLU A 184 -11.12 4.81 16.73
N ARG A 185 -9.86 5.26 16.68
CA ARG A 185 -9.23 6.05 17.75
C ARG A 185 -9.83 7.43 17.92
N ILE A 186 -10.17 8.11 16.83
CA ILE A 186 -10.89 9.40 16.90
C ILE A 186 -12.31 9.16 17.42
N ALA A 187 -13.04 8.22 16.83
CA ALA A 187 -14.43 7.92 17.20
C ALA A 187 -14.59 7.52 18.68
N SER A 188 -13.58 6.85 19.24
CA SER A 188 -13.55 6.49 20.68
C SER A 188 -13.01 7.60 21.59
N GLY A 189 -12.57 8.74 21.06
CA GLY A 189 -12.06 9.86 21.84
C GLY A 189 -10.62 9.69 22.35
N GLN A 190 -9.85 8.77 21.77
CA GLN A 190 -8.45 8.53 22.15
C GLN A 190 -7.50 9.58 21.52
N ALA A 191 -7.93 10.23 20.45
CA ALA A 191 -7.17 11.28 19.78
C ALA A 191 -8.14 12.11 18.92
N ASP A 192 -7.70 13.30 18.51
CA ASP A 192 -8.52 14.23 17.71
C ASP A 192 -8.03 14.39 16.28
N LEU A 193 -6.76 14.08 16.00
CA LEU A 193 -6.12 14.44 14.74
C LEU A 193 -5.15 13.33 14.27
N PHE A 194 -5.33 12.88 13.05
CA PHE A 194 -4.45 11.92 12.38
C PHE A 194 -4.13 12.35 10.96
N LEU A 195 -2.88 12.17 10.57
CA LEU A 195 -2.43 12.09 9.19
C LEU A 195 -2.28 10.61 8.81
N VAL A 196 -3.03 10.16 7.82
CA VAL A 196 -3.09 8.74 7.47
C VAL A 196 -2.93 8.56 5.98
N GLY A 197 -2.11 7.62 5.58
CA GLY A 197 -1.99 7.33 4.15
C GLY A 197 -0.97 6.26 3.82
N SER A 198 -0.69 6.15 2.55
CA SER A 198 0.23 5.16 1.97
C SER A 198 0.80 5.68 0.66
N ALA A 199 1.89 5.10 0.23
CA ALA A 199 2.43 5.31 -1.10
C ALA A 199 3.00 4.00 -1.66
N PHE A 200 3.01 3.89 -2.98
CA PHE A 200 3.56 2.75 -3.70
C PHE A 200 4.20 3.22 -5.00
N ASN A 201 5.39 2.73 -5.29
CA ASN A 201 6.05 2.90 -6.57
C ASN A 201 5.91 1.61 -7.39
N ALA A 202 5.34 1.73 -8.59
CA ALA A 202 5.13 0.59 -9.49
C ALA A 202 6.36 0.26 -10.35
N VAL A 203 7.31 1.19 -10.48
CA VAL A 203 8.53 0.99 -11.25
C VAL A 203 9.55 0.27 -10.37
N ARG A 204 9.34 -1.05 -10.20
CA ARG A 204 10.14 -1.92 -9.33
C ARG A 204 10.23 -3.31 -9.93
N GLN A 205 11.44 -3.73 -10.30
CA GLN A 205 11.69 -5.05 -10.88
C GLN A 205 11.44 -6.16 -9.87
N ASP A 206 11.90 -6.01 -8.62
CA ASP A 206 11.76 -6.99 -7.55
C ASP A 206 10.30 -7.38 -7.29
N ILE A 207 9.42 -6.41 -7.16
CA ILE A 207 7.98 -6.62 -6.95
C ILE A 207 7.32 -7.18 -8.21
N SER A 208 7.67 -6.66 -9.38
CA SER A 208 7.10 -7.15 -10.64
C SER A 208 7.48 -8.60 -10.91
N LEU A 209 8.71 -9.00 -10.65
CA LEU A 209 9.16 -10.39 -10.75
C LEU A 209 8.42 -11.30 -9.76
N LEU A 210 8.22 -10.83 -8.52
CA LEU A 210 7.48 -11.58 -7.50
C LEU A 210 6.03 -11.83 -7.93
N TYR A 211 5.32 -10.80 -8.37
CA TYR A 211 3.93 -10.92 -8.83
C TYR A 211 3.81 -11.67 -10.16
N HIS A 212 4.81 -11.56 -11.03
CA HIS A 212 4.87 -12.36 -12.26
C HIS A 212 5.02 -13.85 -11.95
N ALA A 213 5.97 -14.20 -11.08
CA ALA A 213 6.18 -15.58 -10.64
C ALA A 213 4.94 -16.18 -9.95
N GLY A 214 4.19 -15.38 -9.19
CA GLY A 214 2.91 -15.76 -8.61
C GLY A 214 1.74 -15.81 -9.60
N GLY A 215 1.94 -15.40 -10.85
CA GLY A 215 0.89 -15.38 -11.87
C GLY A 215 -0.16 -14.27 -11.67
N TYR A 216 0.14 -13.24 -10.89
CA TYR A 216 -0.80 -12.16 -10.57
C TYR A 216 -0.79 -11.02 -11.59
N LEU A 217 0.27 -10.85 -12.39
CA LEU A 217 0.32 -9.79 -13.38
C LEU A 217 -0.51 -10.12 -14.62
N LEU A 218 -1.21 -9.11 -15.14
CA LEU A 218 -1.89 -9.18 -16.43
C LEU A 218 -0.85 -9.14 -17.55
N GLN A 219 -1.05 -9.99 -18.57
CA GLN A 219 -0.26 -9.95 -19.80
C GLN A 219 -0.71 -8.80 -20.72
N ASP A 220 -2.02 -8.52 -20.72
CA ASP A 220 -2.62 -7.42 -21.49
C ASP A 220 -3.57 -6.63 -20.58
N PRO A 221 -3.08 -5.58 -19.91
CA PRO A 221 -3.90 -4.74 -19.04
C PRO A 221 -4.87 -3.85 -19.83
N GLY A 222 -4.66 -3.67 -21.14
CA GLY A 222 -5.55 -2.89 -22.02
C GLY A 222 -6.91 -3.52 -22.24
N LEU A 223 -7.08 -4.82 -22.00
CA LEU A 223 -8.36 -5.48 -22.11
C LEU A 223 -9.35 -5.00 -21.03
N PRO A 224 -10.59 -4.65 -21.40
CA PRO A 224 -11.64 -4.37 -20.43
C PRO A 224 -11.80 -5.51 -19.44
N PHE A 225 -12.06 -5.19 -18.20
CA PHE A 225 -12.18 -6.16 -17.10
C PHE A 225 -13.04 -7.39 -17.46
N TRP A 226 -14.18 -7.14 -18.11
CA TRP A 226 -15.14 -8.18 -18.50
C TRP A 226 -14.66 -9.10 -19.64
N ARG A 227 -13.61 -8.72 -20.37
CA ARG A 227 -13.04 -9.48 -21.49
C ARG A 227 -11.73 -10.15 -21.15
N ARG A 228 -11.25 -9.99 -19.92
CA ARG A 228 -9.98 -10.59 -19.48
C ARG A 228 -10.13 -12.09 -19.34
N PRO A 229 -9.23 -12.89 -19.93
CA PRO A 229 -9.30 -14.36 -19.85
C PRO A 229 -9.01 -14.88 -18.44
N ARG A 230 -8.31 -14.09 -17.62
CA ARG A 230 -8.01 -14.41 -16.21
C ARG A 230 -7.99 -13.15 -15.36
N ALA A 231 -8.16 -13.35 -14.04
CA ALA A 231 -7.94 -12.29 -13.08
C ALA A 231 -6.44 -11.92 -13.03
N GLY A 232 -6.15 -10.69 -12.69
CA GLY A 232 -4.80 -10.18 -12.52
C GLY A 232 -4.81 -8.67 -12.39
N MET A 233 -3.62 -8.11 -12.15
CA MET A 233 -3.42 -6.67 -11.98
C MET A 233 -2.25 -6.17 -12.82
N ALA A 234 -2.23 -4.88 -13.10
CA ALA A 234 -1.06 -4.13 -13.52
C ALA A 234 -0.71 -3.14 -12.41
N LEU A 235 0.58 -2.99 -12.12
CA LEU A 235 1.03 -2.15 -11.01
C LEU A 235 0.95 -0.67 -11.40
N GLY A 236 0.48 0.17 -10.48
CA GLY A 236 0.42 1.62 -10.64
C GLY A 236 1.04 2.35 -9.45
N SER A 237 1.85 3.37 -9.75
CA SER A 237 2.41 4.24 -8.72
C SER A 237 1.32 5.12 -8.14
N ALA A 238 1.28 5.28 -6.81
CA ALA A 238 0.34 6.16 -6.16
C ALA A 238 0.87 6.65 -4.82
N GLY A 239 0.45 7.85 -4.42
CA GLY A 239 0.61 8.36 -3.07
C GLY A 239 -0.71 8.99 -2.63
N ALA A 240 -1.28 8.53 -1.51
CA ALA A 240 -2.56 9.02 -1.02
C ALA A 240 -2.52 9.21 0.49
N PHE A 241 -2.85 10.41 0.93
CA PHE A 241 -2.95 10.78 2.34
C PHE A 241 -4.22 11.55 2.62
N VAL A 242 -4.76 11.36 3.82
CA VAL A 242 -5.90 12.12 4.33
C VAL A 242 -5.62 12.61 5.75
N VAL A 243 -6.15 13.76 6.08
CA VAL A 243 -6.22 14.26 7.44
C VAL A 243 -7.59 13.91 8.00
N LEU A 244 -7.60 13.09 9.05
CA LEU A 244 -8.81 12.73 9.80
C LEU A 244 -8.84 13.51 11.10
N GLU A 245 -9.98 14.11 11.38
CA GLU A 245 -10.21 14.87 12.63
C GLU A 245 -11.55 14.52 13.28
N SER A 246 -11.64 14.73 14.61
CA SER A 246 -12.96 14.84 15.21
C SER A 246 -13.64 16.11 14.71
N ARG A 247 -14.98 16.06 14.50
CA ARG A 247 -15.74 17.23 14.05
C ARG A 247 -15.55 18.42 14.99
N GLU A 248 -15.52 18.14 16.28
CA GLU A 248 -15.34 19.14 17.32
C GLU A 248 -13.98 19.86 17.17
N HIS A 249 -12.91 19.11 16.92
CA HIS A 249 -11.57 19.65 16.72
C HIS A 249 -11.51 20.51 15.44
N ALA A 250 -12.07 20.02 14.33
CA ALA A 250 -12.11 20.75 13.07
C ALA A 250 -12.89 22.08 13.23
N GLN A 251 -14.04 22.05 13.92
CA GLN A 251 -14.84 23.26 14.20
C GLN A 251 -14.09 24.26 15.10
N ALA A 252 -13.39 23.76 16.15
CA ALA A 252 -12.59 24.61 17.03
C ALA A 252 -11.47 25.35 16.29
N ARG A 253 -10.93 24.72 15.22
CA ARG A 253 -9.94 25.34 14.33
C ARG A 253 -10.55 26.23 13.24
N GLY A 254 -11.88 26.30 13.11
CA GLY A 254 -12.56 27.00 12.03
C GLY A 254 -12.43 26.37 10.65
N VAL A 255 -12.10 25.09 10.57
CA VAL A 255 -11.93 24.39 9.29
C VAL A 255 -13.22 23.69 8.89
N THR A 256 -13.63 23.89 7.64
CA THR A 256 -14.79 23.21 7.06
C THR A 256 -14.36 21.82 6.56
N PRO A 257 -15.01 20.73 7.04
CA PRO A 257 -14.76 19.41 6.52
C PRO A 257 -15.03 19.30 5.01
N LEU A 258 -14.26 18.47 4.34
CA LEU A 258 -14.48 18.18 2.92
C LEU A 258 -15.84 17.50 2.72
N PRO A 259 -16.62 17.89 1.68
CA PRO A 259 -17.88 17.25 1.38
C PRO A 259 -17.68 15.81 0.90
N GLY A 260 -18.64 14.93 1.23
CA GLY A 260 -18.73 13.60 0.64
C GLY A 260 -18.23 12.42 1.47
N TRP A 261 -17.64 12.67 2.65
CA TRP A 261 -17.43 11.55 3.59
C TRP A 261 -18.72 11.35 4.40
N PRO A 262 -19.52 10.32 4.12
CA PRO A 262 -20.64 10.02 5.03
C PRO A 262 -20.03 9.71 6.39
N ALA A 263 -20.53 10.38 7.42
CA ALA A 263 -20.17 10.03 8.79
C ALA A 263 -20.30 8.51 8.93
N TRP A 264 -19.20 7.83 9.07
CA TRP A 264 -19.19 6.41 9.43
C TRP A 264 -19.60 6.31 10.90
N SER A 265 -20.84 6.69 11.17
CA SER A 265 -21.44 6.36 12.45
C SER A 265 -21.78 4.86 12.38
N THR A 266 -21.50 4.14 13.43
CA THR A 266 -21.96 2.77 13.62
C THR A 266 -23.48 2.67 13.47
N THR A 267 -24.24 3.74 13.74
CA THR A 267 -25.65 3.93 13.39
C THR A 267 -25.87 4.03 11.88
N GLY A 268 -24.96 4.61 11.10
CA GLY A 268 -25.05 4.66 9.63
C GLY A 268 -24.85 3.29 8.98
N ALA A 269 -24.02 2.41 9.54
CA ALA A 269 -23.89 1.04 9.07
C ALA A 269 -25.19 0.25 9.23
N ALA A 270 -25.89 0.41 10.35
CA ALA A 270 -27.20 -0.20 10.57
C ALA A 270 -28.27 0.43 9.68
N ALA A 271 -28.27 1.77 9.51
CA ALA A 271 -29.22 2.48 8.62
C ALA A 271 -28.96 2.16 7.14
N ASN A 272 -27.70 2.04 6.70
CA ASN A 272 -27.36 1.60 5.34
C ASN A 272 -27.68 0.12 5.12
N GLN A 273 -27.53 -0.74 6.11
CA GLN A 273 -28.01 -2.13 6.04
C GLN A 273 -29.54 -2.19 5.92
N ALA A 274 -30.26 -1.35 6.66
CA ALA A 274 -31.70 -1.22 6.55
C ALA A 274 -32.14 -0.63 5.20
N LYS A 275 -31.40 0.37 4.67
CA LYS A 275 -31.61 0.95 3.33
C LYS A 275 -31.31 -0.04 2.21
N ARG A 276 -30.23 -0.82 2.32
CA ARG A 276 -29.90 -1.90 1.37
C ARG A 276 -30.95 -3.01 1.37
N ARG A 277 -31.56 -3.30 2.52
CA ARG A 277 -32.69 -4.25 2.61
C ARG A 277 -33.98 -3.72 1.95
N ARG A 278 -34.08 -2.39 1.76
CA ARG A 278 -35.23 -1.74 1.12
C ARG A 278 -35.05 -1.39 -0.36
N MET A 279 -33.85 -1.62 -0.94
CA MET A 279 -33.70 -1.47 -2.38
C MET A 279 -34.52 -2.52 -3.11
N PRO A 280 -35.48 -2.14 -3.95
CA PRO A 280 -36.19 -3.11 -4.77
C PRO A 280 -35.18 -3.84 -5.65
N GLY A 281 -35.21 -5.15 -5.64
CA GLY A 281 -34.42 -5.95 -6.57
C GLY A 281 -34.80 -5.58 -7.99
N VAL A 282 -33.87 -5.72 -8.92
CA VAL A 282 -34.13 -5.64 -10.36
C VAL A 282 -35.30 -6.59 -10.63
N ASN A 283 -36.45 -6.06 -11.05
CA ASN A 283 -37.75 -6.73 -11.21
C ASN A 283 -38.69 -6.69 -9.98
N GLY A 284 -38.55 -5.70 -9.05
CA GLY A 284 -39.54 -5.48 -8.00
C GLY A 284 -39.58 -6.54 -6.87
N ARG A 285 -38.68 -7.50 -6.85
CA ARG A 285 -38.55 -8.48 -5.75
C ARG A 285 -37.51 -8.02 -4.72
N PRO A 286 -37.82 -8.19 -3.40
CA PRO A 286 -36.84 -7.84 -2.38
C PRO A 286 -35.56 -8.71 -2.52
N TRP A 287 -34.40 -8.07 -2.51
CA TRP A 287 -33.11 -8.77 -2.52
C TRP A 287 -32.99 -9.64 -1.26
N ARG A 288 -32.79 -10.94 -1.44
CA ARG A 288 -32.51 -11.89 -0.34
C ARG A 288 -31.00 -12.21 -0.33
N PRO A 289 -30.28 -11.88 0.74
CA PRO A 289 -28.90 -12.34 0.87
C PRO A 289 -28.89 -13.85 1.06
N GLY A 290 -28.15 -14.59 0.24
CA GLY A 290 -27.97 -16.02 0.43
C GLY A 290 -28.15 -16.92 -0.78
N ARG A 291 -28.56 -16.39 -1.93
CA ARG A 291 -28.40 -17.14 -3.19
C ARG A 291 -27.26 -16.52 -3.98
N GLY A 292 -26.07 -17.13 -3.88
CA GLY A 292 -24.96 -16.77 -4.72
C GLY A 292 -25.37 -16.75 -6.20
N LEU A 293 -24.75 -15.86 -6.96
CA LEU A 293 -24.88 -15.85 -8.42
C LEU A 293 -24.60 -17.27 -8.95
N PRO A 294 -25.33 -17.76 -9.97
CA PRO A 294 -25.22 -19.14 -10.46
C PRO A 294 -23.81 -19.56 -10.87
N CYS A 295 -22.92 -18.61 -11.14
CA CYS A 295 -21.52 -18.85 -11.53
C CYS A 295 -20.57 -19.20 -10.37
N CYS A 296 -21.00 -19.13 -9.10
CA CYS A 296 -20.15 -19.44 -7.92
C CYS A 296 -20.57 -20.72 -7.18
N ARG A 297 -21.36 -21.60 -7.79
CA ARG A 297 -21.58 -22.92 -7.21
C ARG A 297 -20.40 -23.82 -7.55
N VAL A 298 -19.49 -23.98 -6.62
CA VAL A 298 -18.63 -25.14 -6.55
C VAL A 298 -19.57 -26.32 -6.26
N PRO A 299 -19.66 -27.35 -7.14
CA PRO A 299 -20.50 -28.48 -6.87
C PRO A 299 -19.95 -29.24 -5.64
N PRO A 300 -20.81 -29.79 -4.77
CA PRO A 300 -20.35 -30.64 -3.69
C PRO A 300 -19.64 -31.85 -4.30
N VAL A 301 -18.45 -32.14 -3.81
CA VAL A 301 -17.66 -33.31 -4.19
C VAL A 301 -18.44 -34.54 -3.74
N SER A 302 -19.35 -35.04 -4.58
CA SER A 302 -19.89 -36.39 -4.41
C SER A 302 -18.85 -37.39 -4.90
N ALA A 303 -18.51 -38.31 -4.04
CA ALA A 303 -17.59 -39.41 -4.31
C ALA A 303 -18.11 -40.31 -5.45
N ARG A 304 -17.87 -39.92 -6.69
CA ARG A 304 -17.94 -40.83 -7.87
C ARG A 304 -16.71 -40.59 -8.71
N SER A 305 -16.07 -41.68 -9.08
CA SER A 305 -14.83 -41.82 -9.80
C SER A 305 -14.69 -40.89 -11.02
N PRO A 306 -13.52 -40.23 -11.24
CA PRO A 306 -13.31 -39.35 -12.38
C PRO A 306 -13.20 -40.14 -13.69
N PRO A 307 -13.64 -39.60 -14.84
CA PRO A 307 -13.42 -40.17 -16.13
C PRO A 307 -11.91 -40.15 -16.50
N ARG A 308 -11.45 -41.22 -17.09
CA ARG A 308 -10.05 -41.42 -17.56
C ARG A 308 -9.79 -40.51 -18.77
N SER A 309 -9.34 -39.25 -18.56
CA SER A 309 -8.64 -38.40 -19.53
C SER A 309 -8.73 -36.91 -19.15
N MET A 310 -8.08 -36.52 -18.07
CA MET A 310 -7.65 -35.13 -17.86
C MET A 310 -6.25 -35.14 -17.27
N PRO A 311 -5.30 -34.30 -17.73
CA PRO A 311 -4.00 -34.18 -17.11
C PRO A 311 -4.18 -33.62 -15.70
N SER A 312 -3.54 -34.27 -14.75
CA SER A 312 -3.71 -34.09 -13.32
C SER A 312 -3.29 -32.71 -12.81
N CYS A 313 -4.26 -31.84 -12.52
CA CYS A 313 -4.08 -30.72 -11.61
C CYS A 313 -4.05 -31.12 -10.12
N MET A 314 -3.96 -32.42 -9.81
CA MET A 314 -4.06 -32.92 -8.43
C MET A 314 -2.72 -33.17 -7.72
N ASN A 315 -1.60 -32.66 -8.22
CA ASN A 315 -0.31 -32.91 -7.56
C ASN A 315 0.18 -31.78 -6.64
N TRP A 316 -0.63 -30.77 -6.35
CA TRP A 316 -0.21 -29.65 -5.49
C TRP A 316 -0.72 -29.68 -4.05
N CYS A 317 -1.55 -30.64 -3.67
CA CYS A 317 -2.08 -30.75 -2.29
C CYS A 317 -1.51 -31.91 -1.46
N ARG A 318 -0.43 -32.58 -1.88
CA ARG A 318 0.33 -33.45 -0.96
C ARG A 318 1.43 -32.62 -0.31
N VAL A 319 1.11 -32.01 0.81
CA VAL A 319 2.11 -31.54 1.78
C VAL A 319 2.96 -32.76 2.15
N ARG A 320 4.19 -32.80 1.67
CA ARG A 320 5.19 -33.76 2.19
C ARG A 320 5.41 -33.40 3.66
N PRO A 321 5.45 -34.38 4.58
CA PRO A 321 5.85 -34.10 5.95
C PRO A 321 7.25 -33.48 5.92
N ALA A 322 7.42 -32.39 6.65
CA ALA A 322 8.69 -31.69 6.76
C ALA A 322 9.79 -32.67 7.17
N PRO A 323 10.97 -32.65 6.54
CA PRO A 323 12.09 -33.46 6.97
C PRO A 323 12.43 -33.10 8.41
N ARG A 324 12.56 -34.09 9.28
CA ARG A 324 13.06 -33.91 10.65
C ARG A 324 14.47 -33.34 10.55
N PHE A 325 14.61 -32.05 10.78
CA PHE A 325 15.91 -31.44 10.95
C PHE A 325 16.57 -32.05 12.20
N ALA A 326 17.58 -32.88 12.00
CA ALA A 326 18.50 -33.27 13.04
C ALA A 326 19.13 -32.00 13.62
N ARG A 327 19.03 -31.83 14.93
CA ARG A 327 19.65 -30.73 15.66
C ARG A 327 21.17 -30.79 15.47
N ARG A 328 21.71 -30.10 14.47
CA ARG A 328 23.14 -29.80 14.40
C ARG A 328 23.39 -28.60 15.30
N ARG A 329 24.19 -28.81 16.35
CA ARG A 329 24.73 -27.72 17.18
C ARG A 329 25.62 -26.84 16.30
N TRP A 330 25.36 -25.54 16.31
CA TRP A 330 26.22 -24.55 15.69
C TRP A 330 27.45 -24.32 16.60
N PRO A 331 28.69 -24.27 16.08
CA PRO A 331 29.91 -24.25 16.91
C PRO A 331 30.23 -22.94 17.63
N TRP A 332 29.40 -21.89 17.48
CA TRP A 332 29.73 -20.55 18.02
C TRP A 332 28.61 -19.87 18.85
N ALA A 333 27.73 -20.63 19.44
CA ALA A 333 26.78 -20.07 20.40
C ALA A 333 27.46 -19.92 21.78
N PRO A 334 27.62 -18.70 22.34
CA PRO A 334 28.15 -18.53 23.69
C PRO A 334 27.18 -19.12 24.72
N ALA A 335 27.71 -19.81 25.70
CA ALA A 335 26.97 -20.37 26.83
C ALA A 335 26.47 -19.22 27.71
N TRP A 336 25.18 -19.00 27.77
CA TRP A 336 24.56 -18.20 28.81
C TRP A 336 24.28 -19.12 30.00
N ASN A 337 25.05 -18.92 31.09
CA ASN A 337 24.80 -19.56 32.37
C ASN A 337 23.52 -18.99 32.97
N ALA A 338 22.55 -19.85 33.24
CA ALA A 338 21.42 -19.52 34.10
C ALA A 338 21.91 -19.60 35.60
N PRO A 339 21.58 -18.67 36.46
CA PRO A 339 21.80 -18.82 37.89
C PRO A 339 20.82 -19.80 38.51
N SER A 340 21.35 -20.56 39.46
CA SER A 340 20.68 -21.53 40.35
C SER A 340 19.49 -20.95 41.12
#